data_31a9f8f49608f33ec381e6f2e9cc72e8
#
_entry.id   31a9f8f49608f33ec381e6f2e9cc72e8
#
_cell.length_a   1.000
_cell.length_b   1.000
_cell.length_c   1.000
_cell.angle_alpha   90.00
_cell.angle_beta   90.00
_cell.angle_gamma   90.00
#
_symmetry.space_group_name_H-M   'P 1'
#
loop_
_entity.id
_entity.type
_entity.pdbx_description
1 polymer ?
#
loop_
_entity_poly.entity_id
_entity_poly.type
_entity_poly.pdbx_seq_one_letter_code
_entity_poly.pdbx_strand_id
1 'polypeptide(L)'
;MGAFMIIILKKPAHEAWKVFTPYHNKFTPFRDAIMATCTYKCTIEHCLNGLDLGMKLGWYDYKTFDVVEYQHYEIVENGDLNWTVPGKFISFSGPLNVTDKYGSFTPDDYVPIFKKMGVTLVIRFNKPQYDKKKFTKAGIKHLDLYFLDGSVPPDHIVD
;
A
#
# COMPACT_ATOMS: atom_id res chain seq x y z
N MET A 1 -0.12 -5.47 -20.65
CA MET A 1 -0.32 -6.76 -21.34
C MET A 1 -0.40 -7.93 -20.36
N GLY A 2 0.61 -8.17 -19.49
CA GLY A 2 0.58 -9.30 -18.54
C GLY A 2 -0.64 -9.31 -17.61
N ALA A 3 -0.97 -8.16 -17.00
CA ALA A 3 -2.18 -8.04 -16.18
C ALA A 3 -3.47 -8.36 -16.97
N PHE A 4 -3.58 -7.92 -18.23
CA PHE A 4 -4.70 -8.28 -19.09
C PHE A 4 -4.81 -9.80 -19.30
N MET A 5 -3.67 -10.48 -19.48
CA MET A 5 -3.65 -11.95 -19.61
C MET A 5 -4.18 -12.64 -18.36
N ILE A 6 -3.83 -12.14 -17.18
CA ILE A 6 -4.31 -12.69 -15.91
C ILE A 6 -5.79 -12.35 -15.67
N ILE A 7 -6.15 -11.07 -15.76
CA ILE A 7 -7.49 -10.58 -15.37
C ILE A 7 -8.55 -11.03 -16.38
N ILE A 8 -8.29 -10.84 -17.67
CA ILE A 8 -9.30 -11.03 -18.71
C ILE A 8 -9.20 -12.45 -19.32
N LEU A 9 -7.98 -12.86 -19.71
CA LEU A 9 -7.78 -14.15 -20.35
C LEU A 9 -7.66 -15.31 -19.35
N LYS A 10 -7.67 -15.03 -18.03
CA LYS A 10 -7.59 -16.01 -16.96
C LYS A 10 -6.35 -16.90 -17.02
N LYS A 11 -5.26 -16.37 -17.55
CA LYS A 11 -3.97 -17.06 -17.58
C LYS A 11 -3.28 -16.98 -16.23
N PRO A 12 -2.64 -18.04 -15.74
CA PRO A 12 -1.83 -17.95 -14.52
C PRO A 12 -0.61 -17.06 -14.74
N ALA A 13 -0.08 -16.48 -13.65
CA ALA A 13 1.01 -15.50 -13.73
C ALA A 13 2.23 -15.99 -14.49
N HIS A 14 2.62 -17.27 -14.32
CA HIS A 14 3.78 -17.85 -15.01
C HIS A 14 3.59 -17.91 -16.55
N GLU A 15 2.37 -18.18 -17.05
CA GLU A 15 2.06 -18.12 -18.49
C GLU A 15 2.07 -16.67 -18.99
N ALA A 16 1.50 -15.75 -18.19
CA ALA A 16 1.48 -14.34 -18.53
C ALA A 16 2.91 -13.74 -18.58
N TRP A 17 3.81 -14.20 -17.71
CA TRP A 17 5.22 -13.77 -17.72
C TRP A 17 6.03 -14.42 -18.84
N LYS A 18 5.77 -15.68 -19.17
CA LYS A 18 6.53 -16.45 -20.16
C LYS A 18 6.72 -15.72 -21.50
N VAL A 19 5.71 -14.96 -21.95
CA VAL A 19 5.79 -14.20 -23.21
C VAL A 19 6.82 -13.07 -23.18
N PHE A 20 7.19 -12.60 -21.98
CA PHE A 20 8.18 -11.53 -21.79
C PHE A 20 9.59 -12.05 -21.47
N THR A 21 9.73 -13.34 -21.15
CA THR A 21 11.00 -13.96 -20.77
C THR A 21 12.15 -13.69 -21.77
N PRO A 22 11.94 -13.72 -23.11
CA PRO A 22 13.00 -13.40 -24.07
C PRO A 22 13.53 -11.97 -23.96
N TYR A 23 12.77 -11.09 -23.30
CA TYR A 23 13.09 -9.65 -23.15
C TYR A 23 13.36 -9.26 -21.69
N HIS A 24 13.46 -10.22 -20.75
CA HIS A 24 13.58 -9.93 -19.32
C HIS A 24 14.71 -8.98 -18.98
N ASN A 25 15.84 -9.03 -19.70
CA ASN A 25 16.99 -8.15 -19.53
C ASN A 25 16.75 -6.69 -20.03
N LYS A 26 15.66 -6.44 -20.72
CA LYS A 26 15.25 -5.10 -21.16
C LYS A 26 14.40 -4.36 -20.12
N PHE A 27 13.90 -5.06 -19.11
CA PHE A 27 13.09 -4.48 -18.07
C PHE A 27 13.94 -4.13 -16.86
N THR A 28 14.02 -2.85 -16.54
CA THR A 28 14.66 -2.40 -15.30
C THR A 28 13.73 -2.66 -14.13
N PRO A 29 14.17 -3.39 -13.09
CA PRO A 29 13.37 -3.58 -11.90
C PRO A 29 13.03 -2.24 -11.22
N PHE A 30 11.83 -2.12 -10.69
CA PHE A 30 11.42 -0.97 -9.91
C PHE A 30 12.16 -0.96 -8.57
N ARG A 31 12.83 0.16 -8.27
CA ARG A 31 13.49 0.36 -6.98
C ARG A 31 12.59 1.15 -6.04
N ASP A 32 12.73 0.89 -4.77
CA ASP A 32 12.13 1.70 -3.73
C ASP A 32 12.54 3.19 -3.85
N ALA A 33 11.63 4.09 -3.51
CA ALA A 33 11.81 5.54 -3.59
C ALA A 33 12.67 6.14 -2.47
N ILE A 34 13.23 5.32 -1.57
CA ILE A 34 14.07 5.79 -0.47
C ILE A 34 15.43 6.34 -0.94
N MET A 35 16.01 7.25 -0.17
CA MET A 35 17.34 7.83 -0.41
C MET A 35 18.50 6.94 0.05
N ALA A 36 18.23 5.66 0.34
CA ALA A 36 19.20 4.66 0.80
C ALA A 36 19.45 3.58 -0.26
N THR A 37 20.29 2.61 0.06
CA THR A 37 20.53 1.43 -0.79
C THR A 37 19.24 0.62 -0.90
N CYS A 38 18.75 0.43 -2.12
CA CYS A 38 17.59 -0.43 -2.38
C CYS A 38 17.96 -1.89 -2.12
N THR A 39 17.35 -2.51 -1.12
CA THR A 39 17.57 -3.91 -0.75
C THR A 39 16.67 -4.88 -1.48
N TYR A 40 15.54 -4.40 -2.02
CA TYR A 40 14.61 -5.20 -2.79
C TYR A 40 14.23 -4.51 -4.10
N LYS A 41 14.42 -5.19 -5.21
CA LYS A 41 14.07 -4.71 -6.55
C LYS A 41 12.84 -5.43 -7.05
N CYS A 42 11.70 -4.74 -7.06
CA CYS A 42 10.44 -5.31 -7.56
C CYS A 42 10.47 -5.45 -9.09
N THR A 43 10.18 -6.63 -9.59
CA THR A 43 10.12 -6.92 -11.02
C THR A 43 8.68 -6.96 -11.52
N ILE A 44 8.49 -6.89 -12.84
CA ILE A 44 7.18 -7.10 -13.47
C ILE A 44 6.64 -8.50 -13.13
N GLU A 45 7.52 -9.52 -13.07
CA GLU A 45 7.14 -10.88 -12.67
C GLU A 45 6.58 -10.92 -11.26
N HIS A 46 7.22 -10.23 -10.31
CA HIS A 46 6.70 -10.12 -8.94
C HIS A 46 5.31 -9.47 -8.90
N CYS A 47 5.10 -8.41 -9.70
CA CYS A 47 3.80 -7.73 -9.78
C CYS A 47 2.72 -8.66 -10.37
N LEU A 48 3.05 -9.44 -11.40
CA LEU A 48 2.10 -10.38 -12.00
C LEU A 48 1.76 -11.53 -11.05
N ASN A 49 2.75 -12.05 -10.31
CA ASN A 49 2.52 -13.07 -9.28
C ASN A 49 1.66 -12.52 -8.14
N GLY A 50 1.93 -11.29 -7.68
CA GLY A 50 1.13 -10.61 -6.66
C GLY A 50 -0.32 -10.40 -7.10
N LEU A 51 -0.54 -9.98 -8.35
CA LEU A 51 -1.87 -9.80 -8.91
C LEU A 51 -2.65 -11.12 -8.96
N ASP A 52 -2.04 -12.19 -9.49
CA ASP A 52 -2.66 -13.52 -9.58
C ASP A 52 -3.01 -14.05 -8.18
N LEU A 53 -2.11 -13.91 -7.22
CA LEU A 53 -2.35 -14.31 -5.84
C LEU A 53 -3.44 -13.46 -5.18
N GLY A 54 -3.39 -12.14 -5.32
CA GLY A 54 -4.40 -11.24 -4.77
C GLY A 54 -5.81 -11.53 -5.28
N MET A 55 -5.93 -11.87 -6.57
CA MET A 55 -7.20 -12.31 -7.15
C MET A 55 -7.68 -13.65 -6.57
N LYS A 56 -6.77 -14.63 -6.41
CA LYS A 56 -7.10 -15.95 -5.81
C LYS A 56 -7.53 -15.85 -4.36
N LEU A 57 -6.95 -14.90 -3.61
CA LEU A 57 -7.30 -14.64 -2.21
C LEU A 57 -8.53 -13.74 -2.04
N GLY A 58 -9.11 -13.25 -3.15
CA GLY A 58 -10.24 -12.32 -3.11
C GLY A 58 -9.88 -10.92 -2.63
N TRP A 59 -8.61 -10.53 -2.66
CA TRP A 59 -8.16 -9.18 -2.29
C TRP A 59 -8.35 -8.17 -3.43
N TYR A 60 -8.42 -8.65 -4.65
CA TYR A 60 -8.69 -7.84 -5.82
C TYR A 60 -9.67 -8.54 -6.75
N ASP A 61 -10.75 -7.84 -7.11
CA ASP A 61 -11.67 -8.24 -8.17
C ASP A 61 -11.88 -7.07 -9.13
N TYR A 62 -11.46 -7.26 -10.36
CA TYR A 62 -11.59 -6.27 -11.43
C TYR A 62 -13.04 -5.78 -11.64
N LYS A 63 -14.03 -6.63 -11.39
CA LYS A 63 -15.45 -6.30 -11.63
C LYS A 63 -16.03 -5.39 -10.56
N THR A 64 -15.49 -5.45 -9.35
CA THR A 64 -15.98 -4.71 -8.18
C THR A 64 -15.02 -3.62 -7.72
N PHE A 65 -13.85 -3.51 -8.37
CA PHE A 65 -12.86 -2.48 -8.02
C PHE A 65 -13.42 -1.09 -8.34
N ASP A 66 -13.57 -0.27 -7.31
CA ASP A 66 -14.01 1.11 -7.44
C ASP A 66 -12.85 2.03 -7.82
N VAL A 67 -12.73 2.26 -9.13
CA VAL A 67 -11.67 3.12 -9.67
C VAL A 67 -11.88 4.59 -9.29
N VAL A 68 -13.11 5.03 -9.03
CA VAL A 68 -13.44 6.41 -8.66
C VAL A 68 -13.00 6.65 -7.21
N GLU A 69 -13.33 5.73 -6.30
CA GLU A 69 -12.86 5.80 -4.92
C GLU A 69 -11.33 5.74 -4.85
N TYR A 70 -10.72 4.81 -5.60
CA TYR A 70 -9.26 4.68 -5.69
C TYR A 70 -8.59 5.99 -6.12
N GLN A 71 -9.03 6.56 -7.25
CA GLN A 71 -8.48 7.81 -7.78
C GLN A 71 -8.72 9.01 -6.86
N HIS A 72 -9.85 9.03 -6.14
CA HIS A 72 -10.14 10.08 -5.19
C HIS A 72 -9.14 10.09 -4.02
N TYR A 73 -8.93 8.93 -3.39
CA TYR A 73 -8.08 8.85 -2.20
C TYR A 73 -6.58 8.76 -2.50
N GLU A 74 -6.17 8.43 -3.74
CA GLU A 74 -4.77 8.45 -4.17
C GLU A 74 -4.18 9.87 -4.18
N ILE A 75 -5.03 10.89 -4.28
CA ILE A 75 -4.62 12.30 -4.31
C ILE A 75 -4.22 12.75 -2.91
N VAL A 76 -3.09 13.49 -2.79
CA VAL A 76 -2.55 13.97 -1.51
C VAL A 76 -3.58 14.79 -0.73
N GLU A 77 -4.30 15.69 -1.41
CA GLU A 77 -5.34 16.54 -0.85
C GLU A 77 -6.56 15.78 -0.32
N ASN A 78 -6.69 14.49 -0.66
CA ASN A 78 -7.76 13.62 -0.21
C ASN A 78 -7.29 12.54 0.76
N GLY A 79 -6.01 12.57 1.15
CA GLY A 79 -5.46 11.73 2.20
C GLY A 79 -4.36 10.77 1.77
N ASP A 80 -4.02 10.66 0.47
CA ASP A 80 -2.96 9.78 -0.04
C ASP A 80 -3.05 8.39 0.60
N LEU A 81 -4.17 7.72 0.39
CA LEU A 81 -4.48 6.42 0.99
C LEU A 81 -5.20 5.49 0.02
N ASN A 82 -5.01 4.20 0.19
CA ASN A 82 -5.69 3.19 -0.61
C ASN A 82 -5.92 1.89 0.16
N TRP A 83 -7.00 1.18 -0.16
CA TRP A 83 -7.21 -0.17 0.29
C TRP A 83 -6.16 -1.11 -0.30
N THR A 84 -5.25 -1.63 0.52
CA THR A 84 -4.33 -2.70 0.13
C THR A 84 -5.05 -4.05 0.11
N VAL A 85 -5.89 -4.29 1.13
CA VAL A 85 -6.80 -5.43 1.19
C VAL A 85 -8.17 -4.89 1.59
N PRO A 86 -9.17 -4.88 0.69
CA PRO A 86 -10.48 -4.31 0.95
C PRO A 86 -11.12 -4.81 2.24
N GLY A 87 -11.57 -3.89 3.07
CA GLY A 87 -12.19 -4.18 4.36
C GLY A 87 -11.23 -4.67 5.47
N LYS A 88 -9.91 -4.75 5.19
CA LYS A 88 -8.91 -5.22 6.18
C LYS A 88 -7.75 -4.25 6.37
N PHE A 89 -7.08 -3.84 5.29
CA PHE A 89 -5.87 -3.03 5.37
C PHE A 89 -5.92 -1.84 4.42
N ILE A 90 -5.66 -0.67 4.98
CA ILE A 90 -5.45 0.58 4.25
C ILE A 90 -3.98 0.97 4.41
N SER A 91 -3.29 1.24 3.31
CA SER A 91 -2.01 1.94 3.30
C SER A 91 -2.28 3.44 3.14
N PHE A 92 -1.57 4.27 3.88
CA PHE A 92 -1.75 5.71 3.82
C PHE A 92 -0.44 6.46 4.11
N SER A 93 -0.34 7.70 3.67
CA SER A 93 0.79 8.57 3.94
C SER A 93 0.89 8.89 5.43
N GLY A 94 2.11 8.85 5.99
CA GLY A 94 2.32 9.12 7.40
C GLY A 94 1.94 10.57 7.77
N PRO A 95 1.02 10.80 8.71
CA PRO A 95 0.59 12.15 9.08
C PRO A 95 1.69 12.93 9.80
N LEU A 96 1.59 14.24 9.75
CA LEU A 96 2.41 15.17 10.49
C LEU A 96 1.61 15.80 11.65
N ASN A 97 2.31 16.37 12.64
CA ASN A 97 1.63 17.12 13.73
C ASN A 97 0.91 18.37 13.25
N VAL A 98 1.43 18.98 12.19
CA VAL A 98 0.87 20.18 11.53
C VAL A 98 0.98 19.99 10.03
N THR A 99 0.02 20.52 9.29
CA THR A 99 0.05 20.52 7.83
C THR A 99 1.27 21.31 7.33
N ASP A 100 2.04 20.70 6.45
CA ASP A 100 3.18 21.32 5.81
C ASP A 100 2.79 22.09 4.53
N LYS A 101 3.79 22.63 3.83
CA LYS A 101 3.59 23.38 2.57
C LYS A 101 3.07 22.51 1.42
N TYR A 102 3.08 21.21 1.56
CA TYR A 102 2.60 20.25 0.55
C TYR A 102 1.19 19.74 0.84
N GLY A 103 0.55 20.22 1.92
CA GLY A 103 -0.80 19.82 2.30
C GLY A 103 -0.88 18.48 3.00
N SER A 104 0.23 17.99 3.59
CA SER A 104 0.24 16.73 4.32
C SER A 104 -0.79 16.71 5.44
N PHE A 105 -1.54 15.62 5.53
CA PHE A 105 -2.58 15.45 6.52
C PHE A 105 -2.03 15.32 7.94
N THR A 106 -2.80 15.82 8.89
CA THR A 106 -2.62 15.55 10.31
C THR A 106 -3.50 14.37 10.75
N PRO A 107 -3.27 13.78 11.95
CA PRO A 107 -4.19 12.78 12.48
C PRO A 107 -5.65 13.25 12.55
N ASP A 108 -5.88 14.54 12.81
CA ASP A 108 -7.23 15.11 12.91
C ASP A 108 -7.94 15.11 11.55
N ASP A 109 -7.20 15.26 10.44
CA ASP A 109 -7.74 15.18 9.08
C ASP A 109 -8.09 13.73 8.72
N TYR A 110 -7.29 12.74 9.16
CA TYR A 110 -7.56 11.32 8.90
C TYR A 110 -8.70 10.74 9.74
N VAL A 111 -8.93 11.22 10.98
CA VAL A 111 -9.94 10.65 11.87
C VAL A 111 -11.33 10.53 11.24
N PRO A 112 -11.90 11.56 10.58
CA PRO A 112 -13.22 11.43 9.95
C PRO A 112 -13.24 10.41 8.80
N ILE A 113 -12.17 10.34 8.00
CA ILE A 113 -12.04 9.37 6.90
C ILE A 113 -11.97 7.96 7.48
N PHE A 114 -11.11 7.72 8.46
CA PHE A 114 -10.92 6.41 9.08
C PHE A 114 -12.19 5.92 9.79
N LYS A 115 -12.94 6.80 10.44
CA LYS A 115 -14.24 6.43 11.02
C LYS A 115 -15.24 6.02 9.96
N LYS A 116 -15.32 6.75 8.84
CA LYS A 116 -16.16 6.41 7.70
C LYS A 116 -15.80 5.05 7.09
N MET A 117 -14.50 4.74 7.02
CA MET A 117 -13.97 3.48 6.47
C MET A 117 -13.96 2.33 7.49
N GLY A 118 -14.35 2.57 8.75
CA GLY A 118 -14.40 1.55 9.80
C GLY A 118 -13.03 1.14 10.34
N VAL A 119 -12.00 1.99 10.22
CA VAL A 119 -10.66 1.74 10.77
C VAL A 119 -10.71 1.71 12.29
N THR A 120 -10.21 0.64 12.88
CA THR A 120 -10.18 0.44 14.34
C THR A 120 -8.79 0.53 14.95
N LEU A 121 -7.75 0.40 14.12
CA LEU A 121 -6.35 0.39 14.54
C LEU A 121 -5.48 1.10 13.50
N VAL A 122 -4.62 1.99 13.95
CA VAL A 122 -3.51 2.55 13.17
C VAL A 122 -2.22 1.88 13.63
N ILE A 123 -1.44 1.37 12.68
CA ILE A 123 -0.10 0.83 12.93
C ILE A 123 0.91 1.78 12.29
N ARG A 124 1.89 2.24 13.07
CA ARG A 124 2.95 3.10 12.58
C ARG A 124 4.26 2.35 12.48
N PHE A 125 4.79 2.23 11.27
CA PHE A 125 6.06 1.57 10.99
C PHE A 125 7.26 2.51 10.98
N ASN A 126 7.02 3.84 10.87
CA ASN A 126 8.07 4.84 10.81
C ASN A 126 8.29 5.54 12.16
N LYS A 127 9.27 6.47 12.21
CA LYS A 127 9.54 7.29 13.39
C LYS A 127 8.33 8.16 13.74
N PRO A 128 8.08 8.44 15.04
CA PRO A 128 6.99 9.29 15.48
C PRO A 128 7.12 10.72 14.94
N GLN A 129 6.25 11.10 14.01
CA GLN A 129 6.15 12.45 13.47
C GLN A 129 4.85 13.17 13.91
N TYR A 130 4.00 12.45 14.65
CA TYR A 130 2.73 12.96 15.18
C TYR A 130 2.42 12.34 16.54
N ASP A 131 1.56 13.02 17.31
CA ASP A 131 1.06 12.50 18.58
C ASP A 131 -0.05 11.47 18.35
N LYS A 132 0.26 10.20 18.67
CA LYS A 132 -0.69 9.07 18.57
C LYS A 132 -1.95 9.24 19.42
N LYS A 133 -1.90 10.10 20.45
CA LYS A 133 -3.07 10.39 21.30
C LYS A 133 -4.22 11.01 20.51
N LYS A 134 -3.96 11.64 19.38
CA LYS A 134 -5.00 12.19 18.52
C LYS A 134 -5.91 11.07 17.97
N PHE A 135 -5.34 9.95 17.54
CA PHE A 135 -6.12 8.77 17.12
C PHE A 135 -6.80 8.08 18.31
N THR A 136 -6.09 7.88 19.42
CA THR A 136 -6.65 7.15 20.56
C THR A 136 -7.78 7.92 21.26
N LYS A 137 -7.69 9.25 21.34
CA LYS A 137 -8.80 10.12 21.83
C LYS A 137 -10.03 10.04 20.92
N ALA A 138 -9.84 9.77 19.64
CA ALA A 138 -10.93 9.59 18.68
C ALA A 138 -11.53 8.17 18.70
N GLY A 139 -11.01 7.26 19.56
CA GLY A 139 -11.45 5.87 19.68
C GLY A 139 -10.79 4.89 18.71
N ILE A 140 -9.76 5.34 17.97
CA ILE A 140 -8.97 4.48 17.07
C ILE A 140 -7.73 4.02 17.83
N LYS A 141 -7.51 2.70 17.96
CA LYS A 141 -6.31 2.15 18.58
C LYS A 141 -5.06 2.55 17.81
N HIS A 142 -3.90 2.60 18.49
CA HIS A 142 -2.63 2.93 17.85
C HIS A 142 -1.51 2.02 18.37
N LEU A 143 -0.71 1.48 17.44
CA LEU A 143 0.43 0.62 17.75
C LEU A 143 1.67 1.14 17.00
N ASP A 144 2.80 1.18 17.70
CA ASP A 144 4.10 1.50 17.10
C ASP A 144 4.88 0.19 16.87
N LEU A 145 5.17 -0.12 15.61
CA LEU A 145 5.96 -1.27 15.17
C LEU A 145 7.10 -0.80 14.26
N TYR A 146 7.98 0.04 14.82
CA TYR A 146 9.04 0.69 14.05
C TYR A 146 10.05 -0.31 13.49
N PHE A 147 10.33 -0.21 12.21
CA PHE A 147 11.51 -0.80 11.55
C PHE A 147 12.02 0.13 10.45
N LEU A 148 13.20 -0.17 9.90
CA LEU A 148 13.84 0.69 8.90
C LEU A 148 13.05 0.66 7.58
N ASP A 149 12.69 1.82 7.09
CA ASP A 149 12.05 1.98 5.78
C ASP A 149 12.89 1.38 4.65
N GLY A 150 12.23 0.70 3.70
CA GLY A 150 12.89 -0.04 2.62
C GLY A 150 13.58 -1.34 3.05
N SER A 151 13.33 -1.82 4.28
CA SER A 151 13.85 -3.09 4.80
C SER A 151 12.73 -4.09 5.11
N VAL A 152 13.11 -5.34 5.37
CA VAL A 152 12.20 -6.36 5.90
C VAL A 152 12.07 -6.15 7.41
N PRO A 153 10.85 -6.18 7.98
CA PRO A 153 10.68 -6.11 9.43
C PRO A 153 11.40 -7.29 10.10
N PRO A 154 12.11 -7.06 11.22
CA PRO A 154 12.73 -8.14 11.99
C PRO A 154 11.68 -9.00 12.71
N ASP A 155 12.04 -10.25 13.07
CA ASP A 155 11.11 -11.25 13.63
C ASP A 155 10.32 -10.70 14.84
N HIS A 156 10.97 -9.98 15.76
CA HIS A 156 10.31 -9.38 16.93
C HIS A 156 9.25 -8.31 16.61
N ILE A 157 9.14 -7.88 15.35
CA ILE A 157 8.07 -6.99 14.86
C ILE A 157 6.95 -7.82 14.22
N VAL A 158 7.29 -8.99 13.67
CA VAL A 158 6.33 -9.87 12.98
C VAL A 158 5.58 -10.75 13.97
N ASP A 159 6.25 -11.21 15.05
CA ASP A 159 5.71 -12.06 16.13
C ASP A 159 4.83 -11.25 17.12
#